data_42a9431ca63bb84c24e97b620cb2d0a8
#
_entry.id   42a9431ca63bb84c24e97b620cb2d0a8
#
_cell.length_a   1.000
_cell.length_b   1.000
_cell.length_c   1.000
_cell.angle_alpha   90.00
_cell.angle_beta   90.00
_cell.angle_gamma   90.00
#
_symmetry.space_group_name_H-M   'P 1'
#
loop_
_entity.id
_entity.type
_entity.pdbx_description
1 polymer ?
#
loop_
_entity_poly.entity_id
_entity_poly.type
_entity_poly.pdbx_seq_one_letter_code
_entity_poly.pdbx_strand_id
1 'polypeptide(L)'
;MDGTVMQDAASALAVRGLDFWYGANHALKGITMDFPARRVTGMIGPSGCGKSTLLRVLNRMYDLYPGQRATGEVLFDGRNILSSDLDLNVLRARVGMVFQKPTPFPMSIYENIAFGVRLHERLSRSEMDERVEDVLRRVA
;
A
#
# COMPACT_ATOMS: atom_id res chain seq x y z
N MET A 1 33.31 15.37 14.99
CA MET A 1 32.37 14.27 14.62
C MET A 1 31.09 14.92 14.18
N ASP A 2 31.02 15.16 12.86
CA ASP A 2 29.87 15.85 12.28
C ASP A 2 28.73 14.85 12.06
N GLY A 3 27.73 14.94 12.93
CA GLY A 3 26.45 14.31 12.71
C GLY A 3 25.73 15.01 11.57
N THR A 4 25.93 14.54 10.34
CA THR A 4 25.12 14.97 9.21
C THR A 4 23.67 14.57 9.48
N VAL A 5 22.88 15.51 9.97
CA VAL A 5 21.43 15.44 9.98
C VAL A 5 21.02 15.32 8.52
N MET A 6 20.60 14.12 8.11
CA MET A 6 20.03 13.91 6.79
C MET A 6 18.79 14.78 6.68
N GLN A 7 18.88 15.82 5.85
CA GLN A 7 17.79 16.73 5.53
C GLN A 7 16.57 15.93 5.09
N ASP A 8 15.41 16.33 5.64
CA ASP A 8 14.07 15.86 5.38
C ASP A 8 13.79 15.58 3.90
N ALA A 9 13.98 14.33 3.50
CA ALA A 9 13.30 13.84 2.31
C ALA A 9 11.83 13.74 2.69
N ALA A 10 10.97 14.54 2.05
CA ALA A 10 9.53 14.50 2.31
C ALA A 10 9.04 13.06 2.37
N SER A 11 8.39 12.67 3.48
CA SER A 11 7.87 11.33 3.65
C SER A 11 6.70 11.10 2.71
N ALA A 12 6.75 10.03 1.90
CA ALA A 12 5.60 9.60 1.11
C ALA A 12 4.49 9.05 2.01
N LEU A 13 4.89 8.36 3.08
CA LEU A 13 4.01 7.83 4.12
C LEU A 13 4.66 8.06 5.47
N ALA A 14 3.87 8.49 6.46
CA ALA A 14 4.30 8.64 7.85
C ALA A 14 3.35 7.91 8.79
N VAL A 15 3.87 7.04 9.63
CA VAL A 15 3.12 6.28 10.63
C VAL A 15 3.42 6.85 12.00
N ARG A 16 2.40 7.14 12.79
CA ARG A 16 2.51 7.74 14.12
C ARG A 16 1.64 7.01 15.13
N GLY A 17 2.28 6.37 16.11
CA GLY A 17 1.61 5.68 17.20
C GLY A 17 0.59 4.65 16.72
N LEU A 18 0.89 3.92 15.65
CA LEU A 18 -0.03 2.95 15.06
C LEU A 18 -0.15 1.73 15.97
N ASP A 19 -1.38 1.45 16.39
CA ASP A 19 -1.79 0.20 16.99
C ASP A 19 -2.71 -0.58 16.07
N PHE A 20 -2.60 -1.91 16.08
CA PHE A 20 -3.43 -2.77 15.25
C PHE A 20 -3.83 -4.04 15.97
N TRP A 21 -5.08 -4.49 15.78
CA TRP A 21 -5.64 -5.69 16.40
C TRP A 21 -6.30 -6.62 15.38
N TYR A 22 -6.08 -7.91 15.60
CA TYR A 22 -6.88 -9.00 15.04
C TYR A 22 -7.85 -9.47 16.14
N GLY A 23 -9.10 -9.01 16.12
CA GLY A 23 -10.03 -9.24 17.22
C GLY A 23 -9.47 -8.69 18.55
N ALA A 24 -9.25 -9.57 19.53
CA ALA A 24 -8.64 -9.23 20.80
C ALA A 24 -7.09 -9.20 20.80
N ASN A 25 -6.46 -9.74 19.76
CA ASN A 25 -5.00 -9.83 19.68
C ASN A 25 -4.38 -8.52 19.20
N HIS A 26 -3.61 -7.86 20.08
CA HIS A 26 -2.88 -6.61 19.81
C HIS A 26 -1.58 -6.93 19.05
N ALA A 27 -1.61 -6.82 17.73
CA ALA A 27 -0.54 -7.27 16.84
C ALA A 27 0.52 -6.21 16.54
N LEU A 28 0.15 -4.93 16.41
CA LEU A 28 1.09 -3.81 16.31
C LEU A 28 0.88 -2.88 17.49
N LYS A 29 1.96 -2.40 18.09
CA LYS A 29 1.95 -1.64 19.33
C LYS A 29 2.75 -0.35 19.19
N GLY A 30 2.06 0.79 19.04
CA GLY A 30 2.65 2.11 19.00
C GLY A 30 3.70 2.31 17.90
N ILE A 31 3.51 1.74 16.72
CA ILE A 31 4.49 1.83 15.62
C ILE A 31 4.59 3.27 15.13
N THR A 32 5.81 3.79 15.11
CA THR A 32 6.13 5.10 14.54
C THR A 32 7.30 4.95 13.58
N MET A 33 7.09 5.30 12.31
CA MET A 33 8.12 5.25 11.27
C MET A 33 7.75 6.09 10.06
N ASP A 34 8.76 6.48 9.29
CA ASP A 34 8.62 7.23 8.04
C ASP A 34 9.08 6.40 6.84
N PHE A 35 8.36 6.56 5.74
CA PHE A 35 8.71 6.01 4.44
C PHE A 35 9.09 7.17 3.51
N PRO A 36 10.38 7.37 3.22
CA PRO A 36 10.83 8.45 2.37
C PRO A 36 10.27 8.33 0.95
N ALA A 37 9.91 9.47 0.35
CA ALA A 37 9.45 9.50 -1.03
C ALA A 37 10.53 9.03 -2.02
N ARG A 38 10.13 8.33 -3.07
CA ARG A 38 10.99 7.85 -4.17
C ARG A 38 12.16 6.98 -3.72
N ARG A 39 12.00 6.23 -2.62
CA ARG A 39 13.00 5.30 -2.11
C ARG A 39 12.36 3.95 -1.79
N VAL A 40 13.17 2.92 -1.85
CA VAL A 40 12.79 1.60 -1.37
C VAL A 40 13.11 1.51 0.12
N THR A 41 12.12 1.14 0.93
CA THR A 41 12.29 0.87 2.36
C THR A 41 12.19 -0.63 2.59
N GLY A 42 13.26 -1.26 3.07
CA GLY A 42 13.27 -2.66 3.45
C GLY A 42 12.89 -2.84 4.92
N MET A 43 11.95 -3.74 5.20
CA MET A 43 11.60 -4.16 6.57
C MET A 43 12.15 -5.55 6.84
N ILE A 44 13.06 -5.66 7.81
CA ILE A 44 13.70 -6.91 8.20
C ILE A 44 13.27 -7.28 9.62
N GLY A 45 13.03 -8.55 9.87
CA GLY A 45 12.66 -9.07 11.18
C GLY A 45 12.17 -10.52 11.08
N PRO A 46 12.03 -11.20 12.24
CA PRO A 46 11.59 -12.58 12.29
C PRO A 46 10.18 -12.77 11.75
N SER A 47 9.82 -14.02 11.43
CA SER A 47 8.45 -14.35 11.04
C SER A 47 7.48 -14.01 12.18
N GLY A 48 6.32 -13.46 11.83
CA GLY A 48 5.28 -13.09 12.80
C GLY A 48 5.48 -11.78 13.55
N CYS A 49 6.56 -11.00 13.30
CA CYS A 49 6.78 -9.72 13.99
C CYS A 49 5.91 -8.55 13.50
N GLY A 50 4.98 -8.78 12.56
CA GLY A 50 4.02 -7.75 12.13
C GLY A 50 4.30 -7.05 10.80
N LYS A 51 5.37 -7.39 10.06
CA LYS A 51 5.71 -6.74 8.77
C LYS A 51 4.55 -6.74 7.78
N SER A 52 3.97 -7.90 7.52
CA SER A 52 2.82 -8.03 6.59
C SER A 52 1.56 -7.36 7.14
N THR A 53 1.39 -7.32 8.46
CA THR A 53 0.29 -6.60 9.11
C THR A 53 0.42 -5.10 8.85
N LEU A 54 1.61 -4.54 9.03
CA LEU A 54 1.86 -3.13 8.74
C LEU A 54 1.55 -2.81 7.28
N LEU A 55 2.07 -3.60 6.32
CA LEU A 55 1.79 -3.40 4.90
C LEU A 55 0.29 -3.38 4.59
N ARG A 56 -0.51 -4.26 5.21
CA ARG A 56 -1.97 -4.29 5.05
C ARG A 56 -2.66 -3.07 5.63
N VAL A 57 -2.08 -2.44 6.65
CA VAL A 57 -2.63 -1.19 7.20
C VAL A 57 -2.41 -0.03 6.23
N LEU A 58 -1.25 0.04 5.54
CA LEU A 58 -0.89 1.15 4.66
C LEU A 58 -1.83 1.34 3.46
N ASN A 59 -2.57 0.31 3.05
CA ASN A 59 -3.61 0.41 2.00
C ASN A 59 -5.01 0.04 2.50
N ARG A 60 -5.19 -0.06 3.82
CA ARG A 60 -6.45 -0.43 4.48
C ARG A 60 -7.05 -1.76 3.99
N MET A 61 -6.20 -2.72 3.62
CA MET A 61 -6.66 -4.06 3.24
C MET A 61 -7.39 -4.76 4.40
N TYR A 62 -7.08 -4.43 5.63
CA TYR A 62 -7.71 -4.99 6.83
C TYR A 62 -9.21 -4.68 6.94
N ASP A 63 -9.71 -3.59 6.34
CA ASP A 63 -11.14 -3.25 6.34
C ASP A 63 -12.02 -4.28 5.63
N LEU A 64 -11.41 -5.16 4.83
CA LEU A 64 -12.12 -6.27 4.19
C LEU A 64 -12.46 -7.40 5.17
N TYR A 65 -11.89 -7.37 6.37
CA TYR A 65 -12.01 -8.46 7.35
C TYR A 65 -12.66 -7.97 8.64
N PRO A 66 -13.81 -8.52 9.02
CA PRO A 66 -14.45 -8.18 10.29
C PRO A 66 -13.54 -8.43 11.49
N GLY A 67 -13.66 -7.58 12.50
CA GLY A 67 -12.88 -7.71 13.75
C GLY A 67 -11.43 -7.23 13.67
N GLN A 68 -10.98 -6.69 12.55
CA GLN A 68 -9.69 -6.03 12.44
C GLN A 68 -9.84 -4.52 12.61
N ARG A 69 -8.95 -3.90 13.36
CA ARG A 69 -8.98 -2.45 13.60
C ARG A 69 -7.58 -1.87 13.76
N ALA A 70 -7.43 -0.63 13.32
CA ALA A 70 -6.24 0.18 13.50
C ALA A 70 -6.59 1.48 14.24
N THR A 71 -5.67 1.99 15.03
CA THR A 71 -5.74 3.33 15.65
C THR A 71 -4.38 4.02 15.55
N GLY A 72 -4.33 5.32 15.81
CA GLY A 72 -3.16 6.16 15.57
C GLY A 72 -3.31 6.91 14.26
N GLU A 73 -2.20 7.24 13.62
CA GLU A 73 -2.20 7.98 12.37
C GLU A 73 -1.30 7.31 11.34
N VAL A 74 -1.79 7.25 10.10
CA VAL A 74 -1.01 6.91 8.92
C VAL A 74 -1.24 8.02 7.89
N LEU A 75 -0.26 8.87 7.73
CA LEU A 75 -0.36 10.05 6.85
C LEU A 75 0.17 9.69 5.46
N PHE A 76 -0.66 9.89 4.45
CA PHE A 76 -0.31 9.81 3.05
C PHE A 76 -0.67 11.14 2.38
N ASP A 77 0.31 11.83 1.82
CA ASP A 77 0.16 13.21 1.32
C ASP A 77 -0.49 14.15 2.35
N GLY A 78 -0.11 14.03 3.63
CA GLY A 78 -0.62 14.86 4.72
C GLY A 78 -2.03 14.52 5.20
N ARG A 79 -2.70 13.50 4.61
CA ARG A 79 -4.03 13.05 5.01
C ARG A 79 -3.94 11.73 5.78
N ASN A 80 -4.63 11.64 6.91
CA ASN A 80 -4.70 10.39 7.66
C ASN A 80 -5.57 9.37 6.93
N ILE A 81 -4.94 8.28 6.45
CA ILE A 81 -5.66 7.24 5.70
C ILE A 81 -6.54 6.35 6.58
N LEU A 82 -6.44 6.45 7.91
CA LEU A 82 -7.33 5.72 8.83
C LEU A 82 -8.67 6.44 9.04
N SER A 83 -8.83 7.65 8.52
CA SER A 83 -10.07 8.42 8.62
C SER A 83 -11.23 7.72 7.92
N SER A 84 -12.43 7.79 8.52
CA SER A 84 -13.63 7.15 8.01
C SER A 84 -14.21 7.81 6.75
N ASP A 85 -13.83 9.05 6.47
CA ASP A 85 -14.27 9.83 5.30
C ASP A 85 -13.44 9.59 4.04
N LEU A 86 -12.43 8.72 4.11
CA LEU A 86 -11.55 8.42 2.99
C LEU A 86 -12.18 7.40 2.04
N ASP A 87 -12.21 7.74 0.74
CA ASP A 87 -12.56 6.77 -0.30
C ASP A 87 -11.44 5.74 -0.49
N LEU A 88 -11.73 4.49 -0.13
CA LEU A 88 -10.78 3.38 -0.21
C LEU A 88 -10.37 3.03 -1.64
N ASN A 89 -11.23 3.27 -2.63
CA ASN A 89 -10.89 2.99 -4.02
C ASN A 89 -9.82 3.98 -4.50
N VAL A 90 -9.94 5.26 -4.13
CA VAL A 90 -8.94 6.28 -4.42
C VAL A 90 -7.62 5.97 -3.72
N LEU A 91 -7.65 5.57 -2.45
CA LEU A 91 -6.44 5.17 -1.72
C LEU A 91 -5.75 3.99 -2.41
N ARG A 92 -6.49 2.92 -2.72
CA ARG A 92 -5.93 1.67 -3.28
C ARG A 92 -5.46 1.82 -4.72
N ALA A 93 -5.99 2.80 -5.47
CA ALA A 93 -5.46 3.18 -6.77
C ALA A 93 -4.05 3.80 -6.68
N ARG A 94 -3.72 4.44 -5.54
CA ARG A 94 -2.44 5.12 -5.31
C ARG A 94 -1.46 4.30 -4.48
N VAL A 95 -1.94 3.44 -3.60
CA VAL A 95 -1.14 2.56 -2.73
C VAL A 95 -1.43 1.11 -3.10
N GLY A 96 -0.75 0.63 -4.13
CA GLY A 96 -0.85 -0.75 -4.59
C GLY A 96 -0.19 -1.74 -3.62
N MET A 97 -0.57 -3.01 -3.72
CA MET A 97 0.02 -4.10 -2.93
C MET A 97 0.34 -5.29 -3.82
N VAL A 98 1.56 -5.81 -3.68
CA VAL A 98 1.97 -7.07 -4.31
C VAL A 98 1.98 -8.16 -3.24
N PHE A 99 1.23 -9.24 -3.46
CA PHE A 99 1.13 -10.35 -2.53
C PHE A 99 2.24 -11.38 -2.76
N GLN A 100 2.61 -12.08 -1.70
CA GLN A 100 3.62 -13.16 -1.76
C GLN A 100 3.17 -14.31 -2.68
N LYS A 101 1.86 -14.63 -2.69
CA LYS A 101 1.27 -15.56 -3.66
C LYS A 101 0.46 -14.77 -4.67
N PRO A 102 0.84 -14.76 -5.95
CA PRO A 102 0.03 -14.14 -6.97
C PRO A 102 -1.29 -14.91 -7.11
N THR A 103 -2.39 -14.18 -7.14
CA THR A 103 -3.74 -14.72 -7.37
C THR A 103 -4.36 -13.99 -8.56
N PRO A 104 -3.91 -14.28 -9.79
CA PRO A 104 -4.53 -13.67 -10.96
C PRO A 104 -5.98 -14.13 -11.11
N PHE A 105 -6.81 -13.30 -11.70
CA PHE A 105 -8.14 -13.70 -12.09
C PHE A 105 -8.10 -14.78 -13.20
N PRO A 106 -9.10 -15.67 -13.30
CA PRO A 106 -9.16 -16.72 -14.32
C PRO A 106 -9.48 -16.12 -15.70
N MET A 107 -8.60 -15.30 -16.21
CA MET A 107 -8.67 -14.61 -17.49
C MET A 107 -7.26 -14.47 -18.07
N SER A 108 -7.14 -13.99 -19.32
CA SER A 108 -5.83 -13.81 -19.95
C SER A 108 -4.93 -12.82 -19.18
N ILE A 109 -3.63 -12.85 -19.49
CA ILE A 109 -2.65 -11.89 -18.95
C ILE A 109 -3.09 -10.46 -19.33
N TYR A 110 -3.47 -10.26 -20.58
CA TYR A 110 -3.99 -9.00 -21.09
C TYR A 110 -5.17 -8.50 -20.22
N GLU A 111 -6.17 -9.33 -20.02
CA GLU A 111 -7.37 -8.97 -19.25
C GLU A 111 -7.07 -8.70 -17.78
N ASN A 112 -6.13 -9.42 -17.16
CA ASN A 112 -5.69 -9.14 -15.79
C ASN A 112 -5.08 -7.74 -15.66
N ILE A 113 -4.27 -7.31 -16.64
CA ILE A 113 -3.67 -5.98 -16.65
C ILE A 113 -4.72 -4.91 -16.98
N ALA A 114 -5.50 -5.12 -18.03
CA ALA A 114 -6.51 -4.19 -18.50
C ALA A 114 -7.64 -3.97 -17.49
N PHE A 115 -7.93 -4.97 -16.65
CA PHE A 115 -8.97 -4.88 -15.62
C PHE A 115 -8.75 -3.69 -14.67
N GLY A 116 -7.53 -3.55 -14.14
CA GLY A 116 -7.19 -2.44 -13.25
C GLY A 116 -7.29 -1.08 -13.95
N VAL A 117 -6.84 -1.00 -15.19
CA VAL A 117 -6.93 0.25 -15.98
C VAL A 117 -8.39 0.65 -16.22
N ARG A 118 -9.25 -0.30 -16.59
CA ARG A 118 -10.69 -0.04 -16.85
C ARG A 118 -11.46 0.47 -15.63
N LEU A 119 -10.99 0.19 -14.42
CA LEU A 119 -11.62 0.70 -13.19
C LEU A 119 -11.42 2.22 -13.00
N HIS A 120 -10.37 2.77 -13.60
CA HIS A 120 -9.96 4.15 -13.35
C HIS A 120 -9.90 5.02 -14.60
N GLU A 121 -9.75 4.43 -15.79
CA GLU A 121 -9.56 5.14 -17.04
C GLU A 121 -10.51 4.58 -18.13
N ARG A 122 -10.99 5.48 -18.99
CA ARG A 122 -11.75 5.12 -20.18
C ARG A 122 -10.83 5.30 -21.40
N LEU A 123 -10.23 4.23 -21.85
CA LEU A 123 -9.32 4.20 -23.00
C LEU A 123 -9.99 3.54 -24.19
N SER A 124 -9.63 3.98 -25.40
CA SER A 124 -9.89 3.25 -26.62
C SER A 124 -9.15 1.91 -26.64
N ARG A 125 -9.50 1.02 -27.56
CA ARG A 125 -8.83 -0.28 -27.67
C ARG A 125 -7.32 -0.12 -27.94
N SER A 126 -6.95 0.78 -28.87
CA SER A 126 -5.54 1.03 -29.20
C SER A 126 -4.75 1.55 -28.01
N GLU A 127 -5.29 2.51 -27.27
CA GLU A 127 -4.65 3.06 -26.07
C GLU A 127 -4.51 2.00 -24.96
N MET A 128 -5.49 1.10 -24.84
CA MET A 128 -5.41 -0.02 -23.90
C MET A 128 -4.32 -1.01 -24.28
N ASP A 129 -4.22 -1.34 -25.58
CA ASP A 129 -3.19 -2.25 -26.09
C ASP A 129 -1.80 -1.68 -25.83
N GLU A 130 -1.57 -0.40 -26.13
CA GLU A 130 -0.32 0.30 -25.83
C GLU A 130 0.01 0.30 -24.32
N ARG A 131 -1.00 0.54 -23.48
CA ARG A 131 -0.82 0.53 -22.01
C ARG A 131 -0.43 -0.85 -21.49
N VAL A 132 -1.08 -1.90 -21.97
CA VAL A 132 -0.77 -3.28 -21.58
C VAL A 132 0.63 -3.68 -22.03
N GLU A 133 1.01 -3.35 -23.27
CA GLU A 133 2.35 -3.61 -23.79
C GLU A 133 3.44 -2.88 -22.97
N ASP A 134 3.22 -1.60 -22.63
CA ASP A 134 4.17 -0.83 -21.83
C ASP A 134 4.39 -1.46 -20.45
N VAL A 135 3.31 -1.90 -19.78
CA VAL A 135 3.40 -2.60 -18.49
C VAL A 135 4.20 -3.90 -18.65
N LEU A 136 3.92 -4.70 -19.66
CA LEU A 136 4.64 -5.96 -19.89
C LEU A 136 6.13 -5.74 -20.18
N ARG A 137 6.49 -4.71 -20.94
CA ARG A 137 7.90 -4.36 -21.22
C ARG A 137 8.66 -3.93 -19.96
N ARG A 138 7.98 -3.30 -18.99
CA ARG A 138 8.61 -2.83 -17.75
C ARG A 138 8.88 -3.96 -16.75
N VAL A 139 8.21 -5.08 -16.86
CA VAL A 139 8.34 -6.22 -15.92
C VAL A 139 9.07 -7.43 -16.53
N ALA A 140 9.37 -7.41 -17.82
CA ALA A 140 10.17 -8.40 -18.51
C ALA A 140 11.66 -8.10 -18.38
#